data_504a9347c719134085de1076d0bd915e
#
_entry.id   504a9347c719134085de1076d0bd915e
#
_cell.length_a   1.000
_cell.length_b   1.000
_cell.length_c   1.000
_cell.angle_alpha   90.00
_cell.angle_beta   90.00
_cell.angle_gamma   90.00
#
_symmetry.space_group_name_H-M   'P 1'
#
loop_
_entity.id
_entity.type
_entity.pdbx_description
1 polymer ?
#
loop_
_entity_poly.entity_id
_entity_poly.type
_entity_poly.pdbx_seq_one_letter_code
_entity_poly.pdbx_strand_id
1 'polypeptide(L)'
;IIVERIHLVVFPIFVYMLIRAWSLLRLALIGEGLLVFVAFTWSWWRGADFVFGGTAKGVICGLLTAAVLGAVNFYLLVRAPALPGVPSIRRLYAEVMQPMFGNLSVTEIIVISAVAGIGEELLFRGVLQPELGLFPASVIFGLAHMGGGGTLAFGCWVMVMGGMLGILAIASEGLLAPIIAHAVYDAAAMSYIRWDGNERVA
;
A
#
# COMPACT_ATOMS: atom_id res chain seq x y z
N ILE A 1 -8.31 -8.38 27.12
CA ILE A 1 -8.92 -7.01 27.26
C ILE A 1 -7.86 -5.95 27.61
N ILE A 2 -6.92 -6.18 28.55
CA ILE A 2 -5.88 -5.18 28.92
C ILE A 2 -4.77 -5.13 27.86
N VAL A 3 -4.34 -6.26 27.34
CA VAL A 3 -3.29 -6.37 26.29
C VAL A 3 -3.76 -5.74 24.98
N GLU A 4 -5.02 -5.93 24.58
CA GLU A 4 -5.60 -5.30 23.39
C GLU A 4 -5.66 -3.76 23.50
N ARG A 5 -5.94 -3.22 24.69
CA ARG A 5 -5.94 -1.76 24.92
C ARG A 5 -4.52 -1.16 24.91
N ILE A 6 -3.51 -1.90 25.33
CA ILE A 6 -2.10 -1.44 25.31
C ILE A 6 -1.60 -1.35 23.88
N HIS A 7 -1.88 -2.33 23.02
CA HIS A 7 -1.50 -2.27 21.60
C HIS A 7 -2.21 -1.13 20.85
N LEU A 8 -3.47 -0.83 21.18
CA LEU A 8 -4.24 0.27 20.59
C LEU A 8 -3.72 1.68 20.94
N VAL A 9 -2.98 1.83 22.05
CA VAL A 9 -2.50 3.15 22.53
C VAL A 9 -1.01 3.34 22.29
N VAL A 10 -0.19 2.34 22.53
CA VAL A 10 1.29 2.48 22.46
C VAL A 10 1.79 2.59 21.02
N PHE A 11 1.21 1.85 20.10
CA PHE A 11 1.65 1.84 18.71
C PHE A 11 1.34 3.16 17.97
N PRO A 12 0.13 3.75 18.07
CA PRO A 12 -0.15 5.07 17.51
C PRO A 12 0.76 6.16 18.09
N ILE A 13 1.08 6.10 19.39
CA ILE A 13 2.00 7.05 20.04
C ILE A 13 3.42 6.89 19.48
N PHE A 14 3.91 5.67 19.31
CA PHE A 14 5.23 5.41 18.75
C PHE A 14 5.34 5.87 17.30
N VAL A 15 4.35 5.56 16.45
CA VAL A 15 4.29 6.05 15.07
C VAL A 15 4.19 7.58 15.03
N TYR A 16 3.38 8.19 15.88
CA TYR A 16 3.27 9.64 15.99
C TYR A 16 4.60 10.29 16.43
N MET A 17 5.32 9.69 17.38
CA MET A 17 6.65 10.16 17.79
C MET A 17 7.68 10.02 16.66
N LEU A 18 7.65 8.93 15.91
CA LEU A 18 8.52 8.72 14.75
C LEU A 18 8.22 9.75 13.64
N ILE A 19 6.96 9.98 13.31
CA ILE A 19 6.56 10.98 12.30
C ILE A 19 6.92 12.41 12.75
N ARG A 20 6.85 12.69 14.04
CA ARG A 20 7.26 13.99 14.59
C ARG A 20 8.77 14.19 14.60
N ALA A 21 9.55 13.10 14.77
CA ALA A 21 11.01 13.14 14.73
C ALA A 21 11.56 13.11 13.29
N TRP A 22 10.86 12.44 12.38
CA TRP A 22 11.26 12.24 10.99
C TRP A 22 10.07 12.57 10.08
N SER A 23 10.30 13.24 8.96
CA SER A 23 9.22 13.43 8.00
C SER A 23 8.74 12.06 7.45
N LEU A 24 7.44 11.94 7.18
CA LEU A 24 6.85 10.71 6.60
C LEU A 24 7.59 10.28 5.32
N LEU A 25 8.00 11.25 4.51
CA LEU A 25 8.82 11.02 3.32
C LEU A 25 10.13 10.29 3.64
N ARG A 26 10.85 10.70 4.70
CA ARG A 26 12.11 10.01 5.09
C ARG A 26 11.87 8.59 5.56
N LEU A 27 10.80 8.37 6.33
CA LEU A 27 10.43 7.04 6.80
C LEU A 27 10.06 6.13 5.62
N ALA A 28 9.29 6.64 4.66
CA ALA A 28 8.96 5.92 3.44
C ALA A 28 10.21 5.58 2.63
N LEU A 29 11.10 6.56 2.36
CA LEU A 29 12.33 6.34 1.60
C LEU A 29 13.25 5.29 2.26
N ILE A 30 13.37 5.30 3.58
CA ILE A 30 14.18 4.31 4.30
C ILE A 30 13.51 2.94 4.28
N GLY A 31 12.21 2.86 4.58
CA GLY A 31 11.46 1.61 4.59
C GLY A 31 11.45 0.94 3.21
N GLU A 32 11.05 1.68 2.19
CA GLU A 32 10.99 1.16 0.82
C GLU A 32 12.39 0.86 0.25
N GLY A 33 13.38 1.69 0.58
CA GLY A 33 14.78 1.41 0.24
C GLY A 33 15.28 0.10 0.85
N LEU A 34 14.84 -0.22 2.07
CA LEU A 34 15.16 -1.50 2.70
C LEU A 34 14.47 -2.69 1.99
N LEU A 35 13.19 -2.53 1.57
CA LEU A 35 12.50 -3.56 0.78
C LEU A 35 13.20 -3.81 -0.55
N VAL A 36 13.60 -2.75 -1.25
CA VAL A 36 14.40 -2.83 -2.48
C VAL A 36 15.71 -3.56 -2.24
N PHE A 37 16.44 -3.19 -1.17
CA PHE A 37 17.69 -3.85 -0.80
C PHE A 37 17.50 -5.35 -0.56
N VAL A 38 16.47 -5.73 0.20
CA VAL A 38 16.15 -7.15 0.47
C VAL A 38 15.79 -7.86 -0.83
N ALA A 39 14.96 -7.26 -1.69
CA ALA A 39 14.56 -7.85 -2.96
C ALA A 39 15.76 -8.11 -3.88
N PHE A 40 16.65 -7.14 -4.05
CA PHE A 40 17.84 -7.31 -4.87
C PHE A 40 18.84 -8.32 -4.28
N THR A 41 19.04 -8.32 -2.96
CA THR A 41 19.91 -9.28 -2.29
C THR A 41 19.39 -10.71 -2.47
N TRP A 42 18.08 -10.91 -2.34
CA TRP A 42 17.45 -12.21 -2.53
C TRP A 42 17.53 -12.68 -4.00
N SER A 43 17.19 -11.79 -4.95
CA SER A 43 17.27 -12.05 -6.39
C SER A 43 18.70 -12.47 -6.78
N TRP A 44 19.71 -11.71 -6.33
CA TRP A 44 21.11 -12.03 -6.54
C TRP A 44 21.52 -13.39 -5.95
N TRP A 45 21.10 -13.68 -4.71
CA TRP A 45 21.39 -14.95 -4.06
C TRP A 45 20.76 -16.14 -4.79
N ARG A 46 19.57 -15.96 -5.33
CA ARG A 46 18.85 -17.00 -6.10
C ARG A 46 19.29 -17.11 -7.55
N GLY A 47 20.08 -16.17 -8.05
CA GLY A 47 20.44 -16.09 -9.47
C GLY A 47 19.22 -15.84 -10.38
N ALA A 48 18.23 -15.13 -9.89
CA ALA A 48 16.97 -14.83 -10.60
C ALA A 48 16.90 -13.35 -10.96
N ASP A 49 16.54 -13.02 -12.19
CA ASP A 49 16.38 -11.65 -12.66
C ASP A 49 14.94 -11.15 -12.48
N PHE A 50 14.79 -9.85 -12.26
CA PHE A 50 13.48 -9.21 -12.31
C PHE A 50 12.99 -9.05 -13.75
N VAL A 51 11.82 -9.59 -14.03
CA VAL A 51 11.15 -9.44 -15.33
C VAL A 51 10.12 -8.32 -15.25
N PHE A 52 10.26 -7.29 -16.08
CA PHE A 52 9.34 -6.14 -16.07
C PHE A 52 8.19 -6.25 -17.08
N GLY A 53 8.29 -7.15 -18.06
CA GLY A 53 7.28 -7.35 -19.08
C GLY A 53 7.25 -6.28 -20.16
N GLY A 54 6.25 -6.33 -21.05
CA GLY A 54 6.11 -5.39 -22.15
C GLY A 54 5.63 -4.00 -21.70
N THR A 55 6.33 -2.94 -22.13
CA THR A 55 6.09 -1.55 -21.68
C THR A 55 4.65 -1.08 -21.95
N ALA A 56 4.15 -1.19 -23.18
CA ALA A 56 2.81 -0.72 -23.52
C ALA A 56 1.72 -1.49 -22.79
N LYS A 57 1.81 -2.83 -22.75
CA LYS A 57 0.91 -3.70 -22.00
C LYS A 57 0.95 -3.37 -20.52
N GLY A 58 2.16 -3.23 -19.94
CA GLY A 58 2.36 -2.90 -18.54
C GLY A 58 1.72 -1.58 -18.13
N VAL A 59 1.94 -0.52 -18.93
CA VAL A 59 1.35 0.80 -18.65
C VAL A 59 -0.18 0.75 -18.72
N ILE A 60 -0.74 0.23 -19.81
CA ILE A 60 -2.20 0.19 -20.00
C ILE A 60 -2.87 -0.65 -18.91
N CYS A 61 -2.41 -1.86 -18.67
CA CYS A 61 -2.99 -2.74 -17.65
C CYS A 61 -2.83 -2.15 -16.24
N GLY A 62 -1.68 -1.53 -15.94
CA GLY A 62 -1.42 -0.86 -14.67
C GLY A 62 -2.40 0.28 -14.41
N LEU A 63 -2.57 1.19 -15.37
CA LEU A 63 -3.49 2.32 -15.26
C LEU A 63 -4.95 1.88 -15.13
N LEU A 64 -5.39 0.89 -15.92
CA LEU A 64 -6.75 0.35 -15.82
C LEU A 64 -7.00 -0.29 -14.45
N THR A 65 -6.03 -1.07 -13.95
CA THR A 65 -6.15 -1.69 -12.62
C THR A 65 -6.18 -0.62 -11.52
N ALA A 66 -5.33 0.41 -11.58
CA ALA A 66 -5.37 1.52 -10.63
C ALA A 66 -6.74 2.23 -10.62
N ALA A 67 -7.32 2.47 -11.80
CA ALA A 67 -8.64 3.08 -11.92
C ALA A 67 -9.74 2.22 -11.29
N VAL A 68 -9.73 0.90 -11.53
CA VAL A 68 -10.69 -0.03 -10.94
C VAL A 68 -10.53 -0.09 -9.43
N LEU A 69 -9.31 -0.27 -8.92
CA LEU A 69 -9.02 -0.32 -7.48
C LEU A 69 -9.43 0.99 -6.79
N GLY A 70 -9.09 2.13 -7.40
CA GLY A 70 -9.49 3.45 -6.90
C GLY A 70 -11.00 3.64 -6.84
N ALA A 71 -11.71 3.24 -7.90
CA ALA A 71 -13.18 3.31 -7.94
C ALA A 71 -13.83 2.41 -6.89
N VAL A 72 -13.36 1.18 -6.72
CA VAL A 72 -13.86 0.25 -5.70
C VAL A 72 -13.58 0.79 -4.30
N ASN A 73 -12.36 1.27 -4.04
CA ASN A 73 -12.00 1.84 -2.74
C ASN A 73 -12.82 3.09 -2.42
N PHE A 74 -12.97 4.00 -3.38
CA PHE A 74 -13.84 5.17 -3.24
C PHE A 74 -15.28 4.78 -2.92
N TYR A 75 -15.85 3.81 -3.65
CA TYR A 75 -17.19 3.32 -3.39
C TYR A 75 -17.32 2.75 -1.97
N LEU A 76 -16.39 1.90 -1.53
CA LEU A 76 -16.39 1.33 -0.18
C LEU A 76 -16.28 2.40 0.91
N LEU A 77 -15.43 3.40 0.68
CA LEU A 77 -15.20 4.46 1.66
C LEU A 77 -16.40 5.42 1.78
N VAL A 78 -16.95 5.85 0.63
CA VAL A 78 -17.91 6.96 0.56
C VAL A 78 -19.36 6.50 0.42
N ARG A 79 -19.64 5.44 -0.36
CA ARG A 79 -20.99 5.07 -0.79
C ARG A 79 -21.51 3.76 -0.24
N ALA A 80 -20.63 2.80 0.05
CA ALA A 80 -21.06 1.49 0.48
C ALA A 80 -21.92 1.56 1.77
N PRO A 81 -22.95 0.71 1.91
CA PRO A 81 -23.65 0.55 3.16
C PRO A 81 -22.70 0.04 4.25
N ALA A 82 -23.16 0.00 5.49
CA ALA A 82 -22.38 -0.50 6.63
C ALA A 82 -22.20 -2.03 6.56
N LEU A 83 -21.51 -2.51 5.51
CA LEU A 83 -21.10 -3.90 5.39
C LEU A 83 -20.07 -4.25 6.48
N PRO A 84 -19.96 -5.54 6.87
CA PRO A 84 -18.96 -5.97 7.84
C PRO A 84 -17.56 -5.50 7.44
N GLY A 85 -16.84 -4.83 8.36
CA GLY A 85 -15.51 -4.29 8.13
C GLY A 85 -15.46 -2.85 7.58
N VAL A 86 -16.42 -2.39 6.78
CA VAL A 86 -16.43 -1.02 6.22
C VAL A 86 -16.39 0.06 7.31
N PRO A 87 -17.17 0.00 8.40
CA PRO A 87 -17.08 0.98 9.49
C PRO A 87 -15.68 1.05 10.12
N SER A 88 -14.99 -0.09 10.22
CA SER A 88 -13.62 -0.14 10.76
C SER A 88 -12.62 0.52 9.81
N ILE A 89 -12.75 0.32 8.50
CA ILE A 89 -11.90 0.98 7.50
C ILE A 89 -12.14 2.50 7.50
N ARG A 90 -13.40 2.95 7.59
CA ARG A 90 -13.74 4.38 7.68
C ARG A 90 -13.19 5.03 8.94
N ARG A 91 -13.19 4.30 10.06
CA ARG A 91 -12.58 4.77 11.30
C ARG A 91 -11.06 4.90 11.15
N LEU A 92 -10.40 3.87 10.58
CA LEU A 92 -8.96 3.92 10.30
C LEU A 92 -8.61 5.11 9.39
N TYR A 93 -9.44 5.37 8.36
CA TYR A 93 -9.29 6.53 7.50
C TYR A 93 -9.33 7.84 8.30
N ALA A 94 -10.34 8.05 9.14
CA ALA A 94 -10.54 9.29 9.87
C ALA A 94 -9.53 9.49 11.02
N GLU A 95 -9.18 8.42 11.73
CA GLU A 95 -8.36 8.50 12.95
C GLU A 95 -6.85 8.38 12.69
N VAL A 96 -6.45 7.75 11.56
CA VAL A 96 -5.05 7.46 11.26
C VAL A 96 -4.61 8.04 9.92
N MET A 97 -5.28 7.64 8.82
CA MET A 97 -4.80 7.99 7.47
C MET A 97 -4.94 9.48 7.20
N GLN A 98 -6.06 10.09 7.56
CA GLN A 98 -6.29 11.51 7.32
C GLN A 98 -5.31 12.41 8.12
N PRO A 99 -5.06 12.22 9.43
CA PRO A 99 -4.03 12.95 10.14
C PRO A 99 -2.60 12.72 9.62
N MET A 100 -2.32 11.52 9.09
CA MET A 100 -0.98 11.14 8.61
C MET A 100 -0.68 11.70 7.22
N PHE A 101 -1.62 11.61 6.29
CA PHE A 101 -1.41 11.94 4.87
C PHE A 101 -2.04 13.28 4.44
N GLY A 102 -2.99 13.82 5.21
CA GLY A 102 -3.75 15.01 4.83
C GLY A 102 -2.94 16.28 4.58
N ASN A 103 -1.75 16.38 5.17
CA ASN A 103 -0.86 17.54 5.04
C ASN A 103 0.32 17.33 4.07
N LEU A 104 0.39 16.20 3.36
CA LEU A 104 1.47 15.94 2.42
C LEU A 104 1.42 16.93 1.24
N SER A 105 2.58 17.40 0.80
CA SER A 105 2.72 18.12 -0.45
C SER A 105 2.50 17.19 -1.65
N VAL A 106 2.19 17.73 -2.83
CA VAL A 106 2.04 16.94 -4.06
C VAL A 106 3.32 16.16 -4.37
N THR A 107 4.49 16.79 -4.16
CA THR A 107 5.78 16.14 -4.38
C THR A 107 5.97 14.95 -3.45
N GLU A 108 5.63 15.09 -2.16
CA GLU A 108 5.72 13.98 -1.20
C GLU A 108 4.78 12.83 -1.58
N ILE A 109 3.55 13.13 -1.99
CA ILE A 109 2.61 12.11 -2.48
C ILE A 109 3.21 11.34 -3.65
N ILE A 110 3.71 12.05 -4.67
CA ILE A 110 4.29 11.40 -5.87
C ILE A 110 5.48 10.51 -5.48
N VAL A 111 6.40 11.03 -4.66
CA VAL A 111 7.61 10.28 -4.29
C VAL A 111 7.27 9.08 -3.43
N ILE A 112 6.43 9.24 -2.39
CA ILE A 112 6.03 8.13 -1.51
C ILE A 112 5.33 7.04 -2.33
N SER A 113 4.36 7.40 -3.17
CA SER A 113 3.64 6.44 -4.01
C SER A 113 4.55 5.70 -5.00
N ALA A 114 5.50 6.41 -5.59
CA ALA A 114 6.43 5.80 -6.53
C ALA A 114 7.39 4.82 -5.85
N VAL A 115 7.96 5.19 -4.71
CA VAL A 115 8.90 4.31 -3.98
C VAL A 115 8.19 3.12 -3.37
N ALA A 116 6.96 3.29 -2.85
CA ALA A 116 6.14 2.19 -2.35
C ALA A 116 5.78 1.21 -3.47
N GLY A 117 5.25 1.70 -4.60
CA GLY A 117 4.94 0.86 -5.75
C GLY A 117 6.15 0.10 -6.29
N ILE A 118 7.36 0.67 -6.25
CA ILE A 118 8.58 -0.01 -6.66
C ILE A 118 9.05 -1.01 -5.59
N GLY A 119 9.21 -0.56 -4.35
CA GLY A 119 9.82 -1.36 -3.28
C GLY A 119 8.97 -2.58 -2.93
N GLU A 120 7.67 -2.37 -2.73
CA GLU A 120 6.78 -3.45 -2.38
C GLU A 120 6.56 -4.43 -3.54
N GLU A 121 6.41 -3.96 -4.78
CA GLU A 121 6.22 -4.89 -5.91
C GLU A 121 7.47 -5.69 -6.23
N LEU A 122 8.66 -5.12 -6.11
CA LEU A 122 9.91 -5.87 -6.26
C LEU A 122 10.02 -6.98 -5.21
N LEU A 123 9.69 -6.70 -3.95
CA LEU A 123 9.76 -7.70 -2.90
C LEU A 123 8.61 -8.73 -3.01
N PHE A 124 7.37 -8.27 -3.12
CA PHE A 124 6.22 -9.16 -3.04
C PHE A 124 5.99 -9.93 -4.34
N ARG A 125 6.05 -9.29 -5.51
CA ARG A 125 5.77 -9.93 -6.82
C ARG A 125 7.04 -10.41 -7.50
N GLY A 126 8.16 -9.71 -7.26
CA GLY A 126 9.47 -10.10 -7.80
C GLY A 126 10.15 -11.23 -7.03
N VAL A 127 9.91 -11.35 -5.73
CA VAL A 127 10.56 -12.33 -4.85
C VAL A 127 9.57 -13.26 -4.17
N LEU A 128 8.71 -12.76 -3.28
CA LEU A 128 7.89 -13.63 -2.43
C LEU A 128 6.86 -14.43 -3.23
N GLN A 129 6.24 -13.86 -4.25
CA GLN A 129 5.26 -14.58 -5.06
C GLN A 129 5.87 -15.70 -5.90
N PRO A 130 7.03 -15.55 -6.56
CA PRO A 130 7.74 -16.68 -7.20
C PRO A 130 8.15 -17.80 -6.23
N GLU A 131 8.55 -17.47 -5.01
CA GLU A 131 9.00 -18.44 -4.00
C GLU A 131 7.85 -19.17 -3.30
N LEU A 132 6.81 -18.45 -2.92
CA LEU A 132 5.74 -18.95 -2.04
C LEU A 132 4.41 -19.20 -2.76
N GLY A 133 4.25 -18.61 -3.93
CA GLY A 133 2.99 -18.58 -4.66
C GLY A 133 2.13 -17.34 -4.35
N LEU A 134 1.12 -17.12 -5.18
CA LEU A 134 0.24 -15.96 -5.14
C LEU A 134 -0.46 -15.76 -3.78
N PHE A 135 -1.06 -16.83 -3.27
CA PHE A 135 -1.89 -16.73 -2.05
C PHE A 135 -1.05 -16.40 -0.80
N PRO A 136 0.04 -17.13 -0.47
CA PRO A 136 0.87 -16.79 0.68
C PRO A 136 1.50 -15.40 0.58
N ALA A 137 1.98 -14.99 -0.60
CA ALA A 137 2.54 -13.66 -0.80
C ALA A 137 1.49 -12.57 -0.54
N SER A 138 0.25 -12.76 -0.98
CA SER A 138 -0.86 -11.83 -0.73
C SER A 138 -1.26 -11.76 0.74
N VAL A 139 -1.24 -12.91 1.44
CA VAL A 139 -1.49 -12.95 2.89
C VAL A 139 -0.43 -12.18 3.65
N ILE A 140 0.85 -12.41 3.34
CA ILE A 140 1.97 -11.70 3.99
C ILE A 140 1.86 -10.19 3.69
N PHE A 141 1.49 -9.81 2.47
CA PHE A 141 1.25 -8.42 2.10
C PHE A 141 0.17 -7.76 2.97
N GLY A 142 -0.98 -8.42 3.14
CA GLY A 142 -2.04 -7.94 4.01
C GLY A 142 -1.63 -7.86 5.49
N LEU A 143 -0.91 -8.87 5.99
CA LEU A 143 -0.41 -8.91 7.37
C LEU A 143 0.61 -7.79 7.65
N ALA A 144 1.48 -7.48 6.68
CA ALA A 144 2.45 -6.38 6.80
C ALA A 144 1.77 -5.02 6.99
N HIS A 145 0.55 -4.85 6.46
CA HIS A 145 -0.25 -3.63 6.59
C HIS A 145 -1.15 -3.58 7.83
N MET A 146 -1.19 -4.66 8.64
CA MET A 146 -1.95 -4.68 9.89
C MET A 146 -1.21 -4.05 11.07
N GLY A 147 0.08 -3.77 10.94
CA GLY A 147 0.86 -3.01 11.91
C GLY A 147 0.34 -1.57 12.03
N GLY A 148 0.39 -0.99 13.24
CA GLY A 148 0.11 0.43 13.39
C GLY A 148 -1.33 0.87 13.56
N GLY A 149 -2.18 0.05 14.13
CA GLY A 149 -3.61 0.35 14.31
C GLY A 149 -4.44 -0.04 13.10
N GLY A 150 -3.84 -0.74 12.13
CA GLY A 150 -4.56 -1.41 11.06
C GLY A 150 -5.59 -2.37 11.63
N THR A 151 -6.79 -2.31 11.11
CA THR A 151 -7.85 -3.23 11.49
C THR A 151 -7.71 -4.52 10.70
N LEU A 152 -8.19 -5.63 11.23
CA LEU A 152 -8.28 -6.88 10.49
C LEU A 152 -8.98 -6.67 9.12
N ALA A 153 -10.04 -5.86 9.09
CA ALA A 153 -10.76 -5.52 7.86
C ALA A 153 -9.86 -4.83 6.81
N PHE A 154 -8.98 -3.92 7.26
CA PHE A 154 -8.03 -3.25 6.37
C PHE A 154 -6.97 -4.22 5.85
N GLY A 155 -6.39 -5.05 6.73
CA GLY A 155 -5.44 -6.09 6.31
C GLY A 155 -6.05 -7.09 5.32
N CYS A 156 -7.31 -7.51 5.54
CA CYS A 156 -8.03 -8.34 4.57
C CYS A 156 -8.25 -7.62 3.22
N TRP A 157 -8.56 -6.33 3.25
CA TRP A 157 -8.69 -5.53 2.04
C TRP A 157 -7.35 -5.45 1.29
N VAL A 158 -6.25 -5.14 1.99
CA VAL A 158 -4.90 -5.08 1.41
C VAL A 158 -4.46 -6.45 0.89
N MET A 159 -4.83 -7.55 1.56
CA MET A 159 -4.60 -8.91 1.05
C MET A 159 -5.30 -9.15 -0.29
N VAL A 160 -6.56 -8.70 -0.44
CA VAL A 160 -7.30 -8.79 -1.71
C VAL A 160 -6.62 -7.95 -2.80
N MET A 161 -6.23 -6.71 -2.48
CA MET A 161 -5.46 -5.87 -3.39
C MET A 161 -4.14 -6.53 -3.79
N GLY A 162 -3.45 -7.11 -2.82
CA GLY A 162 -2.24 -7.89 -3.04
C GLY A 162 -2.43 -9.03 -4.02
N GLY A 163 -3.53 -9.77 -3.89
CA GLY A 163 -3.92 -10.82 -4.82
C GLY A 163 -4.17 -10.29 -6.23
N MET A 164 -4.86 -9.15 -6.35
CA MET A 164 -5.12 -8.52 -7.67
C MET A 164 -3.84 -8.04 -8.35
N LEU A 165 -2.93 -7.40 -7.62
CA LEU A 165 -1.62 -7.00 -8.14
C LEU A 165 -0.76 -8.22 -8.52
N GLY A 166 -0.85 -9.30 -7.75
CA GLY A 166 -0.18 -10.56 -8.06
C GLY A 166 -0.73 -11.25 -9.32
N ILE A 167 -2.04 -11.25 -9.51
CA ILE A 167 -2.68 -11.72 -10.76
C ILE A 167 -2.26 -10.82 -11.93
N LEU A 168 -2.20 -9.52 -11.71
CA LEU A 168 -1.78 -8.56 -12.72
C LEU A 168 -0.32 -8.82 -13.17
N ALA A 169 0.59 -9.11 -12.23
CA ALA A 169 1.97 -9.49 -12.54
C ALA A 169 2.04 -10.73 -13.44
N ILE A 170 1.23 -11.75 -13.15
CA ILE A 170 1.15 -12.97 -13.97
C ILE A 170 0.58 -12.64 -15.36
N ALA A 171 -0.54 -11.94 -15.43
CA ALA A 171 -1.24 -11.64 -16.68
C ALA A 171 -0.47 -10.69 -17.60
N SER A 172 0.31 -9.78 -17.03
CA SER A 172 1.17 -8.85 -17.79
C SER A 172 2.57 -9.40 -18.05
N GLU A 173 2.88 -10.59 -17.50
CA GLU A 173 4.19 -11.24 -17.62
C GLU A 173 5.33 -10.40 -17.08
N GLY A 174 5.09 -9.67 -15.98
CA GLY A 174 6.12 -8.86 -15.36
C GLY A 174 5.64 -7.84 -14.35
N LEU A 175 6.60 -7.11 -13.80
CA LEU A 175 6.42 -6.22 -12.65
C LEU A 175 5.94 -4.81 -13.02
N LEU A 176 6.08 -4.39 -14.29
CA LEU A 176 5.76 -3.01 -14.67
C LEU A 176 4.28 -2.66 -14.43
N ALA A 177 3.38 -3.57 -14.78
CA ALA A 177 1.95 -3.34 -14.57
C ALA A 177 1.57 -3.20 -13.09
N PRO A 178 1.94 -4.12 -12.17
CA PRO A 178 1.62 -3.95 -10.76
C PRO A 178 2.33 -2.76 -10.12
N ILE A 179 3.57 -2.42 -10.50
CA ILE A 179 4.26 -1.21 -10.04
C ILE A 179 3.45 0.05 -10.40
N ILE A 180 3.01 0.17 -11.65
CA ILE A 180 2.22 1.32 -12.08
C ILE A 180 0.86 1.33 -11.39
N ALA A 181 0.18 0.18 -11.30
CA ALA A 181 -1.12 0.08 -10.64
C ALA A 181 -1.04 0.53 -9.19
N HIS A 182 -0.05 0.04 -8.46
CA HIS A 182 0.19 0.38 -7.05
C HIS A 182 0.50 1.86 -6.87
N ALA A 183 1.53 2.36 -7.55
CA ALA A 183 1.96 3.75 -7.43
C ALA A 183 0.85 4.74 -7.79
N VAL A 184 0.10 4.50 -8.88
CA VAL A 184 -0.99 5.38 -9.30
C VAL A 184 -2.18 5.30 -8.34
N TYR A 185 -2.52 4.11 -7.85
CA TYR A 185 -3.56 3.93 -6.84
C TYR A 185 -3.23 4.68 -5.55
N ASP A 186 -2.01 4.54 -5.03
CA ASP A 186 -1.56 5.22 -3.82
C ASP A 186 -1.54 6.75 -3.99
N ALA A 187 -1.03 7.23 -5.13
CA ALA A 187 -1.05 8.66 -5.43
C ALA A 187 -2.48 9.22 -5.46
N ALA A 188 -3.42 8.49 -6.06
CA ALA A 188 -4.83 8.88 -6.09
C ALA A 188 -5.46 8.84 -4.69
N ALA A 189 -5.20 7.80 -3.91
CA ALA A 189 -5.71 7.66 -2.54
C ALA A 189 -5.19 8.77 -1.61
N MET A 190 -3.88 9.03 -1.61
CA MET A 190 -3.29 10.11 -0.79
C MET A 190 -3.74 11.49 -1.26
N SER A 191 -3.91 11.71 -2.57
CA SER A 191 -4.46 12.96 -3.11
C SER A 191 -5.89 13.20 -2.64
N TYR A 192 -6.71 12.15 -2.62
CA TYR A 192 -8.08 12.22 -2.09
C TYR A 192 -8.08 12.55 -0.59
N ILE A 193 -7.23 11.89 0.21
CA ILE A 193 -7.10 12.14 1.65
C ILE A 193 -6.73 13.61 1.90
N ARG A 194 -5.79 14.15 1.14
CA ARG A 194 -5.37 15.54 1.23
C ARG A 194 -6.50 16.50 0.89
N TRP A 195 -7.24 16.24 -0.18
CA TRP A 195 -8.35 17.07 -0.61
C TRP A 195 -9.50 17.08 0.43
N ASP A 196 -9.93 15.91 0.89
CA ASP A 196 -10.97 15.75 1.92
C ASP A 196 -10.58 16.42 3.25
N GLY A 197 -9.29 16.37 3.62
CA GLY A 197 -8.76 17.07 4.78
C GLY A 197 -8.90 18.59 4.68
N ASN A 198 -8.59 19.16 3.52
CA ASN A 198 -8.70 20.60 3.29
C ASN A 198 -10.16 21.11 3.32
N GLU A 199 -11.11 20.33 2.81
CA GLU A 199 -12.54 20.73 2.84
C GLU A 199 -13.14 20.69 4.24
N ARG A 200 -12.62 19.86 5.15
CA ARG A 200 -13.10 19.80 6.55
C ARG A 200 -12.56 20.93 7.42
N VAL A 201 -11.52 21.63 6.99
CA VAL A 201 -10.89 22.74 7.71
C VAL A 201 -11.37 24.10 7.20
N ALA A 202 -11.94 24.17 6.02
CA ALA A 202 -12.52 25.37 5.42
C ALA A 202 -14.00 25.56 5.83
#